data_ef8d283e22bb81ce7feb6a274a942530
#
_entry.id   ef8d283e22bb81ce7feb6a274a942530
#
_cell.length_a   1.000
_cell.length_b   1.000
_cell.length_c   1.000
_cell.angle_alpha   90.00
_cell.angle_beta   90.00
_cell.angle_gamma   90.00
#
_symmetry.space_group_name_H-M   'P 1'
#
loop_
_entity.id
_entity.type
_entity.pdbx_description
1 polymer ?
#
loop_
_entity_poly.entity_id
_entity_poly.type
_entity_poly.pdbx_seq_one_letter_code
_entity_poly.pdbx_strand_id
1 'polypeptide(L)'
;MNKIGIIVNADDFGRHELINGAVREGCQNGLIRSATLMVMGNAFADAVKTAKELPELGVGVHLTVVDGTPILAPKQIPSLIDPKTGRFYADHGAFVKAYAKGKIRMSDVRHEWEAQIEKFLASGLIPTHVDSHQHMHVLPGLIDVALDLCARYMIPAMRIPSIPVDLRQTTLKNLGEQIGRTGLHVLAERARKKAKAFQLVVPDAFGGIVAGRAVDKKTIRQILLSHYQGVTELMVHPGLDDAILSADAHWDHSFETELAAVTDEGNRSICEALSIHVMNFRDLVEERKQP
;
A
#
# COMPACT_ATOMS: atom_id res chain seq x y z
N MET A 1 16.99 20.13 12.25
CA MET A 1 15.85 19.41 12.87
C MET A 1 15.25 18.54 11.80
N ASN A 2 15.08 17.23 12.03
CA ASN A 2 14.36 16.39 11.07
C ASN A 2 12.93 16.92 10.95
N LYS A 3 12.50 17.23 9.73
CA LYS A 3 11.12 17.65 9.48
C LYS A 3 10.17 16.50 9.85
N ILE A 4 9.06 16.81 10.46
CA ILE A 4 7.98 15.84 10.70
C ILE A 4 7.14 15.81 9.43
N GLY A 5 7.02 14.63 8.80
CA GLY A 5 6.24 14.46 7.59
C GLY A 5 5.22 13.32 7.69
N ILE A 6 4.15 13.44 6.90
CA ILE A 6 3.16 12.36 6.73
C ILE A 6 2.91 12.13 5.25
N ILE A 7 2.97 10.85 4.85
CA ILE A 7 2.54 10.37 3.53
C ILE A 7 1.22 9.64 3.72
N VAL A 8 0.11 10.25 3.33
CA VAL A 8 -1.18 9.56 3.28
C VAL A 8 -1.27 8.88 1.92
N ASN A 9 -1.14 7.53 1.92
CA ASN A 9 -1.18 6.71 0.72
C ASN A 9 -2.52 6.02 0.59
N ALA A 10 -3.21 6.26 -0.52
CA ALA A 10 -4.44 5.56 -0.88
C ALA A 10 -4.09 4.27 -1.65
N ASP A 11 -4.41 3.13 -1.05
CA ASP A 11 -4.23 1.82 -1.66
C ASP A 11 -5.35 1.52 -2.67
N ASP A 12 -5.19 0.49 -3.48
CA ASP A 12 -6.15 -0.05 -4.46
C ASP A 12 -6.60 0.94 -5.55
N PHE A 13 -5.87 2.03 -5.78
CA PHE A 13 -6.12 2.97 -6.87
C PHE A 13 -6.14 2.22 -8.22
N GLY A 14 -7.18 2.41 -9.02
CA GLY A 14 -7.38 1.68 -10.28
C GLY A 14 -8.20 0.39 -10.16
N ARG A 15 -8.51 -0.07 -8.95
CA ARG A 15 -9.38 -1.23 -8.73
C ARG A 15 -10.82 -0.93 -9.20
N HIS A 16 -11.38 0.20 -8.77
CA HIS A 16 -12.74 0.62 -9.05
C HIS A 16 -12.81 2.15 -9.26
N GLU A 17 -13.73 2.64 -10.11
CA GLU A 17 -13.90 4.09 -10.38
C GLU A 17 -14.30 4.88 -9.12
N LEU A 18 -15.04 4.26 -8.19
CA LEU A 18 -15.39 4.89 -6.90
C LEU A 18 -14.19 5.09 -5.98
N ILE A 19 -13.17 4.23 -6.08
CA ILE A 19 -11.88 4.43 -5.40
C ILE A 19 -11.11 5.56 -6.08
N ASN A 20 -11.06 5.59 -7.42
CA ASN A 20 -10.39 6.65 -8.16
C ASN A 20 -10.98 8.03 -7.88
N GLY A 21 -12.32 8.12 -7.81
CA GLY A 21 -13.03 9.34 -7.43
C GLY A 21 -12.68 9.80 -6.01
N ALA A 22 -12.60 8.87 -5.06
CA ALA A 22 -12.20 9.18 -3.68
C ALA A 22 -10.73 9.62 -3.57
N VAL A 23 -9.82 9.00 -4.34
CA VAL A 23 -8.41 9.44 -4.42
C VAL A 23 -8.33 10.87 -4.97
N ARG A 24 -9.09 11.18 -6.03
CA ARG A 24 -9.18 12.54 -6.58
C ARG A 24 -9.66 13.54 -5.52
N GLU A 25 -10.76 13.23 -4.85
CA GLU A 25 -11.33 14.10 -3.81
C GLU A 25 -10.36 14.28 -2.64
N GLY A 26 -9.80 13.19 -2.13
CA GLY A 26 -8.84 13.21 -1.04
C GLY A 26 -7.54 13.95 -1.37
N CYS A 27 -7.12 13.96 -2.65
CA CYS A 27 -5.98 14.73 -3.13
C CYS A 27 -6.29 16.23 -3.23
N GLN A 28 -7.43 16.57 -3.80
CA GLN A 28 -7.83 17.99 -4.01
C GLN A 28 -8.25 18.68 -2.72
N ASN A 29 -9.00 17.98 -1.86
CA ASN A 29 -9.66 18.56 -0.69
C ASN A 29 -9.11 18.06 0.65
N GLY A 30 -8.14 17.13 0.66
CA GLY A 30 -7.68 16.47 1.85
C GLY A 30 -6.18 16.28 1.95
N LEU A 31 -5.79 15.21 2.65
CA LEU A 31 -4.41 14.88 3.01
C LEU A 31 -3.74 13.88 2.03
N ILE A 32 -4.46 13.31 1.06
CA ILE A 32 -3.87 12.35 0.12
C ILE A 32 -2.88 13.07 -0.79
N ARG A 33 -1.63 12.60 -0.81
CA ARG A 33 -0.58 13.03 -1.74
C ARG A 33 0.12 11.84 -2.39
N SER A 34 -0.28 10.61 -2.02
CA SER A 34 0.27 9.37 -2.54
C SER A 34 -0.85 8.37 -2.80
N ALA A 35 -0.69 7.54 -3.81
CA ALA A 35 -1.57 6.41 -4.08
C ALA A 35 -0.78 5.26 -4.73
N THR A 36 -1.25 4.01 -4.56
CA THR A 36 -0.64 2.86 -5.22
C THR A 36 -1.61 2.20 -6.18
N LEU A 37 -1.17 2.09 -7.45
CA LEU A 37 -1.98 1.75 -8.61
C LEU A 37 -1.99 0.24 -8.86
N MET A 38 -3.18 -0.36 -8.79
CA MET A 38 -3.46 -1.74 -9.24
C MET A 38 -3.59 -1.78 -10.76
N VAL A 39 -2.54 -2.15 -11.45
CA VAL A 39 -2.53 -2.15 -12.93
C VAL A 39 -3.46 -3.18 -13.57
N MET A 40 -3.88 -4.21 -12.81
CA MET A 40 -4.89 -5.19 -13.25
C MET A 40 -6.32 -4.78 -12.90
N GLY A 41 -6.52 -3.68 -12.20
CA GLY A 41 -7.84 -3.22 -11.79
C GLY A 41 -8.72 -2.80 -12.99
N ASN A 42 -10.02 -2.97 -12.85
CA ASN A 42 -11.00 -2.67 -13.90
C ASN A 42 -11.04 -1.19 -14.26
N ALA A 43 -10.68 -0.30 -13.33
CA ALA A 43 -10.64 1.14 -13.50
C ALA A 43 -9.21 1.69 -13.74
N PHE A 44 -8.27 0.86 -14.21
CA PHE A 44 -6.88 1.27 -14.45
C PHE A 44 -6.76 2.48 -15.39
N ALA A 45 -7.48 2.49 -16.51
CA ALA A 45 -7.40 3.60 -17.47
C ALA A 45 -7.88 4.93 -16.88
N ASP A 46 -8.96 4.89 -16.09
CA ASP A 46 -9.48 6.05 -15.38
C ASP A 46 -8.50 6.53 -14.30
N ALA A 47 -7.87 5.61 -13.56
CA ALA A 47 -6.83 5.96 -12.59
C ALA A 47 -5.62 6.64 -13.24
N VAL A 48 -5.16 6.15 -14.40
CA VAL A 48 -4.07 6.78 -15.17
C VAL A 48 -4.44 8.19 -15.59
N LYS A 49 -5.68 8.40 -16.07
CA LYS A 49 -6.19 9.74 -16.40
C LYS A 49 -6.19 10.64 -15.18
N THR A 50 -6.76 10.17 -14.06
CA THR A 50 -6.80 10.92 -12.79
C THR A 50 -5.39 11.29 -12.30
N ALA A 51 -4.44 10.36 -12.35
CA ALA A 51 -3.05 10.63 -11.95
C ALA A 51 -2.38 11.72 -12.81
N LYS A 52 -2.65 11.76 -14.11
CA LYS A 52 -2.13 12.79 -15.03
C LYS A 52 -2.74 14.17 -14.79
N GLU A 53 -3.95 14.23 -14.27
CA GLU A 53 -4.65 15.48 -13.92
C GLU A 53 -4.24 16.02 -12.54
N LEU A 54 -3.56 15.22 -11.71
CA LEU A 54 -3.14 15.55 -10.35
C LEU A 54 -1.61 15.46 -10.21
N PRO A 55 -0.85 16.45 -10.66
CA PRO A 55 0.62 16.40 -10.65
C PRO A 55 1.24 16.32 -9.24
N GLU A 56 0.50 16.76 -8.21
CA GLU A 56 0.88 16.63 -6.81
C GLU A 56 0.74 15.21 -6.26
N LEU A 57 -0.02 14.34 -6.92
CA LEU A 57 -0.20 12.95 -6.52
C LEU A 57 1.02 12.11 -6.93
N GLY A 58 1.77 11.62 -5.95
CA GLY A 58 2.80 10.61 -6.19
C GLY A 58 2.16 9.24 -6.37
N VAL A 59 2.39 8.58 -7.51
CA VAL A 59 1.79 7.27 -7.78
C VAL A 59 2.84 6.18 -7.74
N GLY A 60 2.62 5.17 -6.91
CA GLY A 60 3.41 3.95 -6.81
C GLY A 60 2.76 2.76 -7.50
N VAL A 61 3.48 1.64 -7.60
CA VAL A 61 2.97 0.38 -8.13
C VAL A 61 2.44 -0.48 -6.98
N HIS A 62 1.15 -0.85 -7.02
CA HIS A 62 0.53 -1.79 -6.08
C HIS A 62 0.67 -3.22 -6.57
N LEU A 63 1.81 -3.86 -6.27
CA LEU A 63 2.10 -5.23 -6.72
C LEU A 63 1.10 -6.23 -6.18
N THR A 64 0.52 -7.04 -7.04
CA THR A 64 -0.58 -7.93 -6.68
C THR A 64 -0.26 -9.37 -7.08
N VAL A 65 -0.50 -10.31 -6.16
CA VAL A 65 -0.44 -11.76 -6.37
C VAL A 65 -1.58 -12.51 -5.66
N VAL A 66 -2.52 -11.76 -5.10
CA VAL A 66 -3.73 -12.25 -4.44
C VAL A 66 -4.91 -11.35 -4.81
N ASP A 67 -6.12 -11.86 -4.70
CA ASP A 67 -7.37 -11.09 -4.89
C ASP A 67 -7.37 -10.29 -6.21
N GLY A 68 -7.39 -10.99 -7.33
CA GLY A 68 -7.42 -10.32 -8.64
C GLY A 68 -7.22 -11.26 -9.82
N THR A 69 -7.13 -10.65 -11.00
CA THR A 69 -6.82 -11.33 -12.26
C THR A 69 -5.39 -10.97 -12.65
N PRO A 70 -4.53 -11.94 -12.99
CA PRO A 70 -3.15 -11.65 -13.38
C PRO A 70 -3.07 -10.90 -14.72
N ILE A 71 -1.95 -10.21 -14.95
CA ILE A 71 -1.60 -9.62 -16.25
C ILE A 71 -1.19 -10.73 -17.23
N LEU A 72 -0.41 -11.69 -16.75
CA LEU A 72 0.05 -12.80 -17.58
C LEU A 72 -0.99 -13.91 -17.66
N ALA A 73 -0.94 -14.66 -18.75
CA ALA A 73 -1.82 -15.84 -18.91
C ALA A 73 -1.52 -16.89 -17.81
N PRO A 74 -2.54 -17.56 -17.25
CA PRO A 74 -2.38 -18.54 -16.16
C PRO A 74 -1.31 -19.62 -16.40
N LYS A 75 -1.13 -20.04 -17.64
CA LYS A 75 -0.11 -21.03 -18.04
C LYS A 75 1.34 -20.54 -17.89
N GLN A 76 1.56 -19.23 -17.84
CA GLN A 76 2.89 -18.62 -17.69
C GLN A 76 3.31 -18.52 -16.22
N ILE A 77 2.32 -18.45 -15.31
CA ILE A 77 2.51 -18.27 -13.87
C ILE A 77 1.67 -19.27 -13.05
N PRO A 78 1.68 -20.57 -13.39
CA PRO A 78 0.70 -21.54 -12.85
C PRO A 78 0.78 -21.71 -11.33
N SER A 79 1.89 -21.35 -10.68
CA SER A 79 1.99 -21.45 -9.21
C SER A 79 1.23 -20.34 -8.47
N LEU A 80 0.90 -19.22 -9.14
CA LEU A 80 0.15 -18.12 -8.56
C LEU A 80 -1.37 -18.25 -8.76
N ILE A 81 -1.80 -19.26 -9.53
CA ILE A 81 -3.18 -19.42 -9.96
C ILE A 81 -3.90 -20.46 -9.09
N ASP A 82 -5.06 -20.08 -8.56
CA ASP A 82 -6.00 -21.06 -8.02
C ASP A 82 -6.61 -21.85 -9.20
N PRO A 83 -6.35 -23.18 -9.27
CA PRO A 83 -6.81 -23.98 -10.39
C PRO A 83 -8.35 -24.08 -10.50
N LYS A 84 -9.08 -23.69 -9.46
CA LYS A 84 -10.54 -23.69 -9.47
C LYS A 84 -11.14 -22.48 -10.18
N THR A 85 -10.46 -21.32 -10.07
CA THR A 85 -10.98 -20.04 -10.56
C THR A 85 -10.23 -19.52 -11.78
N GLY A 86 -9.01 -19.98 -12.03
CA GLY A 86 -8.11 -19.44 -13.04
C GLY A 86 -7.58 -18.03 -12.72
N ARG A 87 -7.80 -17.54 -11.49
CA ARG A 87 -7.37 -16.24 -10.97
C ARG A 87 -6.31 -16.43 -9.90
N PHE A 88 -5.79 -15.34 -9.34
CA PHE A 88 -4.96 -15.41 -8.13
C PHE A 88 -5.70 -16.09 -6.98
N TYR A 89 -4.96 -16.54 -5.96
CA TYR A 89 -5.55 -16.97 -4.70
C TYR A 89 -6.43 -15.86 -4.12
N ALA A 90 -7.56 -16.24 -3.50
CA ALA A 90 -8.59 -15.31 -3.07
C ALA A 90 -8.10 -14.27 -2.03
N ASP A 91 -7.12 -14.64 -1.20
CA ASP A 91 -6.59 -13.79 -0.13
C ASP A 91 -5.17 -14.21 0.29
N HIS A 92 -4.55 -13.41 1.15
CA HIS A 92 -3.24 -13.69 1.72
C HIS A 92 -3.18 -15.02 2.47
N GLY A 93 -4.26 -15.44 3.15
CA GLY A 93 -4.28 -16.69 3.90
C GLY A 93 -4.18 -17.91 2.99
N ALA A 94 -4.95 -17.92 1.88
CA ALA A 94 -4.88 -18.96 0.86
C ALA A 94 -3.50 -19.00 0.18
N PHE A 95 -2.94 -17.84 -0.15
CA PHE A 95 -1.61 -17.72 -0.73
C PHE A 95 -0.52 -18.21 0.23
N VAL A 96 -0.50 -17.72 1.48
CA VAL A 96 0.49 -18.13 2.50
C VAL A 96 0.43 -19.63 2.77
N LYS A 97 -0.77 -20.23 2.76
CA LYS A 97 -0.93 -21.68 2.87
C LYS A 97 -0.31 -22.44 1.70
N ALA A 98 -0.45 -21.93 0.47
CA ALA A 98 0.19 -22.49 -0.72
C ALA A 98 1.73 -22.29 -0.68
N TYR A 99 2.16 -21.10 -0.27
CA TYR A 99 3.57 -20.74 -0.09
C TYR A 99 4.26 -21.65 0.94
N ALA A 100 3.67 -21.83 2.12
CA ALA A 100 4.22 -22.72 3.16
C ALA A 100 4.32 -24.19 2.72
N LYS A 101 3.52 -24.61 1.74
CA LYS A 101 3.60 -25.94 1.11
C LYS A 101 4.60 -26.02 -0.04
N GLY A 102 5.38 -24.98 -0.29
CA GLY A 102 6.36 -24.92 -1.38
C GLY A 102 5.74 -24.89 -2.78
N LYS A 103 4.47 -24.50 -2.91
CA LYS A 103 3.77 -24.46 -4.20
C LYS A 103 4.05 -23.20 -5.00
N ILE A 104 4.44 -22.11 -4.36
CA ILE A 104 4.68 -20.82 -5.02
C ILE A 104 6.12 -20.78 -5.54
N ARG A 105 6.28 -20.51 -6.83
CA ARG A 105 7.58 -20.33 -7.49
C ARG A 105 7.93 -18.84 -7.57
N MET A 106 9.10 -18.47 -7.09
CA MET A 106 9.56 -17.08 -7.15
C MET A 106 9.76 -16.58 -8.59
N SER A 107 10.03 -17.48 -9.53
CA SER A 107 10.04 -17.13 -10.97
C SER A 107 8.69 -16.64 -11.46
N ASP A 108 7.59 -17.26 -11.03
CA ASP A 108 6.25 -16.85 -11.43
C ASP A 108 5.89 -15.49 -10.79
N VAL A 109 6.25 -15.28 -9.51
CA VAL A 109 6.11 -13.97 -8.85
C VAL A 109 6.86 -12.89 -9.62
N ARG A 110 8.12 -13.17 -10.00
CA ARG A 110 8.96 -12.24 -10.77
C ARG A 110 8.31 -11.90 -12.12
N HIS A 111 7.89 -12.89 -12.87
CA HIS A 111 7.29 -12.68 -14.20
C HIS A 111 6.03 -11.82 -14.11
N GLU A 112 5.16 -12.11 -13.14
CA GLU A 112 3.92 -11.36 -12.99
C GLU A 112 4.17 -9.92 -12.51
N TRP A 113 5.01 -9.72 -11.49
CA TRP A 113 5.31 -8.37 -11.00
C TRP A 113 6.07 -7.53 -12.02
N GLU A 114 6.95 -8.16 -12.81
CA GLU A 114 7.62 -7.48 -13.91
C GLU A 114 6.60 -7.00 -14.95
N ALA A 115 5.66 -7.86 -15.37
CA ALA A 115 4.59 -7.49 -16.28
C ALA A 115 3.69 -6.36 -15.72
N GLN A 116 3.44 -6.35 -14.41
CA GLN A 116 2.70 -5.28 -13.74
C GLN A 116 3.46 -3.95 -13.79
N ILE A 117 4.77 -3.94 -13.49
CA ILE A 117 5.60 -2.74 -13.57
C ILE A 117 5.68 -2.23 -15.01
N GLU A 118 5.87 -3.13 -15.98
CA GLU A 118 5.93 -2.76 -17.39
C GLU A 118 4.61 -2.15 -17.88
N LYS A 119 3.45 -2.70 -17.46
CA LYS A 119 2.14 -2.12 -17.76
C LYS A 119 1.97 -0.74 -17.12
N PHE A 120 2.46 -0.55 -15.88
CA PHE A 120 2.47 0.76 -15.23
C PHE A 120 3.28 1.76 -16.05
N LEU A 121 4.51 1.42 -16.43
CA LEU A 121 5.40 2.29 -17.22
C LEU A 121 4.83 2.60 -18.62
N ALA A 122 4.18 1.63 -19.25
CA ALA A 122 3.52 1.81 -20.54
C ALA A 122 2.37 2.83 -20.49
N SER A 123 1.82 3.13 -19.30
CA SER A 123 0.82 4.21 -19.12
C SER A 123 1.41 5.62 -19.23
N GLY A 124 2.75 5.75 -19.21
CA GLY A 124 3.48 7.01 -19.19
C GLY A 124 3.64 7.61 -17.80
N LEU A 125 3.23 6.91 -16.72
CA LEU A 125 3.51 7.31 -15.35
C LEU A 125 4.92 6.87 -14.92
N ILE A 126 5.51 7.59 -13.99
CA ILE A 126 6.80 7.26 -13.37
C ILE A 126 6.51 6.82 -11.93
N PRO A 127 6.85 5.58 -11.53
CA PRO A 127 6.53 5.09 -10.20
C PRO A 127 7.38 5.81 -9.14
N THR A 128 6.73 6.35 -8.12
CA THR A 128 7.41 7.00 -7.00
C THR A 128 7.91 5.99 -5.97
N HIS A 129 7.23 4.85 -5.85
CA HIS A 129 7.53 3.78 -4.91
C HIS A 129 6.84 2.48 -5.32
N VAL A 130 7.12 1.43 -4.55
CA VAL A 130 6.44 0.13 -4.63
C VAL A 130 5.88 -0.24 -3.27
N ASP A 131 4.71 -0.83 -3.29
CA ASP A 131 4.15 -1.63 -2.19
C ASP A 131 3.47 -2.89 -2.74
N SER A 132 2.57 -3.51 -2.00
CA SER A 132 1.76 -4.61 -2.55
C SER A 132 0.45 -4.79 -1.82
N HIS A 133 -0.55 -5.25 -2.56
CA HIS A 133 -1.84 -5.66 -2.04
C HIS A 133 -1.66 -6.70 -0.92
N GLN A 134 -2.34 -6.46 0.21
CA GLN A 134 -2.24 -7.26 1.44
C GLN A 134 -0.79 -7.50 1.93
N HIS A 135 0.13 -6.56 1.64
CA HIS A 135 1.53 -6.54 2.09
C HIS A 135 2.36 -7.79 1.71
N MET A 136 2.01 -8.46 0.62
CA MET A 136 2.65 -9.72 0.21
C MET A 136 4.16 -9.57 -0.09
N HIS A 137 4.61 -8.37 -0.48
CA HIS A 137 6.02 -8.10 -0.80
C HIS A 137 7.00 -8.32 0.36
N VAL A 138 6.54 -8.32 1.63
CA VAL A 138 7.45 -8.53 2.78
C VAL A 138 7.70 -10.00 3.10
N LEU A 139 7.02 -10.94 2.43
CA LEU A 139 7.27 -12.36 2.61
C LEU A 139 8.66 -12.74 2.11
N PRO A 140 9.34 -13.71 2.76
CA PRO A 140 10.64 -14.21 2.30
C PRO A 140 10.59 -14.66 0.84
N GLY A 141 11.62 -14.36 0.07
CA GLY A 141 11.66 -14.60 -1.37
C GLY A 141 10.89 -13.55 -2.18
N LEU A 142 9.65 -13.21 -1.81
CA LEU A 142 8.91 -12.13 -2.47
C LEU A 142 9.61 -10.78 -2.30
N ILE A 143 10.11 -10.48 -1.09
CA ILE A 143 10.88 -9.25 -0.86
C ILE A 143 12.14 -9.18 -1.75
N ASP A 144 12.81 -10.31 -1.95
CA ASP A 144 14.01 -10.34 -2.79
C ASP A 144 13.66 -10.04 -4.26
N VAL A 145 12.54 -10.59 -4.75
CA VAL A 145 12.02 -10.29 -6.09
C VAL A 145 11.64 -8.80 -6.20
N ALA A 146 10.92 -8.25 -5.22
CA ALA A 146 10.51 -6.84 -5.23
C ALA A 146 11.73 -5.89 -5.27
N LEU A 147 12.77 -6.18 -4.47
CA LEU A 147 13.99 -5.37 -4.40
C LEU A 147 14.78 -5.42 -5.72
N ASP A 148 14.93 -6.61 -6.32
CA ASP A 148 15.58 -6.76 -7.63
C ASP A 148 14.83 -5.98 -8.71
N LEU A 149 13.49 -6.02 -8.71
CA LEU A 149 12.66 -5.27 -9.65
C LEU A 149 12.75 -3.77 -9.41
N CYS A 150 12.75 -3.31 -8.15
CA CYS A 150 12.99 -1.89 -7.85
C CYS A 150 14.33 -1.41 -8.39
N ALA A 151 15.39 -2.20 -8.20
CA ALA A 151 16.71 -1.86 -8.73
C ALA A 151 16.73 -1.84 -10.27
N ARG A 152 16.12 -2.83 -10.92
CA ARG A 152 16.05 -2.94 -12.38
C ARG A 152 15.28 -1.80 -13.03
N TYR A 153 14.15 -1.39 -12.46
CA TYR A 153 13.29 -0.35 -12.98
C TYR A 153 13.54 1.02 -12.32
N MET A 154 14.61 1.15 -11.52
CA MET A 154 15.01 2.39 -10.85
C MET A 154 13.89 3.01 -10.01
N ILE A 155 13.08 2.18 -9.34
CA ILE A 155 12.03 2.65 -8.44
C ILE A 155 12.70 3.00 -7.10
N PRO A 156 12.60 4.27 -6.62
CA PRO A 156 13.51 4.76 -5.59
C PRO A 156 13.09 4.46 -4.15
N ALA A 157 11.84 4.05 -3.93
CA ALA A 157 11.28 3.90 -2.58
C ALA A 157 10.36 2.68 -2.45
N MET A 158 10.15 2.24 -1.22
CA MET A 158 9.29 1.10 -0.91
C MET A 158 8.55 1.32 0.42
N ARG A 159 7.28 0.91 0.48
CA ARG A 159 6.55 0.75 1.75
C ARG A 159 7.17 -0.35 2.60
N ILE A 160 7.27 -0.09 3.90
CA ILE A 160 7.56 -1.11 4.90
C ILE A 160 6.48 -1.07 5.97
N PRO A 161 5.52 -2.02 5.97
CA PRO A 161 4.36 -2.04 6.85
C PRO A 161 4.72 -2.53 8.27
N SER A 162 5.63 -1.83 8.92
CA SER A 162 6.11 -2.17 10.26
C SER A 162 5.30 -1.42 11.31
N ILE A 163 4.49 -2.16 12.05
CA ILE A 163 3.68 -1.62 13.15
C ILE A 163 4.24 -2.13 14.46
N PRO A 164 4.55 -1.24 15.42
CA PRO A 164 4.91 -1.65 16.77
C PRO A 164 3.79 -2.50 17.39
N VAL A 165 4.13 -3.65 17.94
CA VAL A 165 3.17 -4.57 18.57
C VAL A 165 3.06 -4.21 20.04
N ASP A 166 1.89 -3.78 20.50
CA ASP A 166 1.61 -3.60 21.93
C ASP A 166 1.02 -4.91 22.50
N LEU A 167 1.87 -5.75 23.06
CA LEU A 167 1.47 -7.02 23.69
C LEU A 167 0.58 -6.83 24.93
N ARG A 168 0.54 -5.61 25.53
CA ARG A 168 -0.32 -5.32 26.70
C ARG A 168 -1.80 -5.37 26.37
N GLN A 169 -2.15 -5.22 25.08
CA GLN A 169 -3.54 -5.29 24.61
C GLN A 169 -3.95 -6.69 24.15
N THR A 170 -3.09 -7.70 24.34
CA THR A 170 -3.37 -9.07 23.90
C THR A 170 -4.38 -9.74 24.84
N THR A 171 -5.47 -10.24 24.27
CA THR A 171 -6.50 -11.02 24.93
C THR A 171 -6.71 -12.34 24.18
N LEU A 172 -7.36 -13.33 24.82
CA LEU A 172 -7.70 -14.60 24.14
C LEU A 172 -8.57 -14.39 22.88
N LYS A 173 -9.39 -13.31 22.86
CA LYS A 173 -10.27 -13.00 21.72
C LYS A 173 -9.51 -12.47 20.50
N ASN A 174 -8.39 -11.75 20.69
CA ASN A 174 -7.61 -11.16 19.62
C ASN A 174 -6.23 -11.82 19.43
N LEU A 175 -5.97 -12.96 20.06
CA LEU A 175 -4.67 -13.63 20.03
C LEU A 175 -4.21 -13.96 18.61
N GLY A 176 -5.09 -14.47 17.76
CA GLY A 176 -4.77 -14.77 16.35
C GLY A 176 -4.37 -13.53 15.55
N GLU A 177 -5.08 -12.42 15.74
CA GLU A 177 -4.77 -11.13 15.12
C GLU A 177 -3.43 -10.59 15.60
N GLN A 178 -3.13 -10.68 16.89
CA GLN A 178 -1.86 -10.24 17.46
C GLN A 178 -0.68 -11.08 16.99
N ILE A 179 -0.87 -12.40 16.81
CA ILE A 179 0.15 -13.28 16.20
C ILE A 179 0.41 -12.85 14.76
N GLY A 180 -0.64 -12.59 13.98
CA GLY A 180 -0.51 -12.11 12.60
C GLY A 180 0.23 -10.77 12.53
N ARG A 181 -0.12 -9.80 13.38
CA ARG A 181 0.56 -8.49 13.49
C ARG A 181 2.02 -8.63 13.87
N THR A 182 2.32 -9.48 14.86
CA THR A 182 3.71 -9.76 15.28
C THR A 182 4.51 -10.38 14.14
N GLY A 183 3.93 -11.35 13.43
CA GLY A 183 4.55 -11.96 12.25
C GLY A 183 4.85 -10.93 11.16
N LEU A 184 3.87 -10.09 10.83
CA LEU A 184 4.04 -9.01 9.85
C LEU A 184 5.13 -8.02 10.29
N HIS A 185 5.14 -7.59 11.55
CA HIS A 185 6.17 -6.70 12.08
C HIS A 185 7.59 -7.27 11.91
N VAL A 186 7.79 -8.55 12.29
CA VAL A 186 9.10 -9.22 12.15
C VAL A 186 9.53 -9.29 10.68
N LEU A 187 8.61 -9.63 9.78
CA LEU A 187 8.89 -9.69 8.34
C LEU A 187 9.19 -8.29 7.78
N ALA A 188 8.41 -7.28 8.18
CA ALA A 188 8.60 -5.90 7.76
C ALA A 188 9.97 -5.35 8.22
N GLU A 189 10.40 -5.62 9.45
CA GLU A 189 11.72 -5.19 9.91
C GLU A 189 12.88 -5.89 9.20
N ARG A 190 12.70 -7.16 8.81
CA ARG A 190 13.66 -7.85 7.93
C ARG A 190 13.68 -7.23 6.53
N ALA A 191 12.49 -6.91 5.97
CA ALA A 191 12.37 -6.24 4.70
C ALA A 191 13.00 -4.84 4.74
N ARG A 192 12.82 -4.06 5.83
CA ARG A 192 13.46 -2.75 6.04
C ARG A 192 14.99 -2.82 5.95
N LYS A 193 15.60 -3.82 6.60
CA LYS A 193 17.05 -4.03 6.54
C LYS A 193 17.53 -4.32 5.11
N LYS A 194 16.81 -5.17 4.37
CA LYS A 194 17.11 -5.48 2.98
C LYS A 194 16.92 -4.25 2.07
N ALA A 195 15.80 -3.53 2.20
CA ALA A 195 15.54 -2.33 1.42
C ALA A 195 16.63 -1.27 1.58
N LYS A 196 17.10 -1.05 2.83
CA LYS A 196 18.24 -0.16 3.11
C LYS A 196 19.53 -0.62 2.43
N ALA A 197 19.80 -1.94 2.39
CA ALA A 197 20.96 -2.48 1.70
C ALA A 197 20.89 -2.27 0.17
N PHE A 198 19.70 -2.21 -0.39
CA PHE A 198 19.44 -1.83 -1.80
C PHE A 198 19.34 -0.32 -2.02
N GLN A 199 19.63 0.49 -1.00
CA GLN A 199 19.56 1.96 -1.03
C GLN A 199 18.15 2.51 -1.35
N LEU A 200 17.11 1.71 -1.12
CA LEU A 200 15.74 2.18 -1.25
C LEU A 200 15.36 3.10 -0.07
N VAL A 201 14.69 4.19 -0.41
CA VAL A 201 14.11 5.08 0.59
C VAL A 201 12.84 4.43 1.18
N VAL A 202 12.74 4.43 2.50
CA VAL A 202 11.59 3.89 3.24
C VAL A 202 11.13 4.91 4.28
N PRO A 203 9.83 5.04 4.53
CA PRO A 203 9.31 5.85 5.63
C PRO A 203 9.84 5.36 6.99
N ASP A 204 9.95 6.27 7.95
CA ASP A 204 10.49 5.95 9.29
C ASP A 204 9.48 5.14 10.11
N ALA A 205 8.18 5.42 9.93
CA ALA A 205 7.07 4.73 10.58
C ALA A 205 5.94 4.41 9.59
N PHE A 206 5.06 3.50 9.99
CA PHE A 206 3.89 3.09 9.22
C PHE A 206 2.65 3.00 10.12
N GLY A 207 1.51 3.44 9.60
CA GLY A 207 0.20 3.34 10.24
C GLY A 207 -0.88 2.96 9.22
N GLY A 208 -2.11 2.70 9.73
CA GLY A 208 -3.27 2.38 8.87
C GLY A 208 -3.76 0.93 8.98
N ILE A 209 -2.98 0.00 9.57
CA ILE A 209 -3.53 -1.30 9.96
C ILE A 209 -4.23 -1.15 11.32
N VAL A 210 -5.53 -0.96 11.30
CA VAL A 210 -6.34 -0.75 12.50
C VAL A 210 -7.14 -1.99 12.87
N ALA A 211 -7.46 -2.13 14.17
CA ALA A 211 -8.48 -3.07 14.61
C ALA A 211 -9.85 -2.40 14.37
N GLY A 212 -10.55 -2.83 13.34
CA GLY A 212 -11.84 -2.23 12.97
C GLY A 212 -12.03 -2.13 11.48
N ARG A 213 -13.09 -1.40 11.08
CA ARG A 213 -13.53 -1.33 9.69
C ARG A 213 -12.93 -0.16 8.89
N ALA A 214 -12.25 0.79 9.55
CA ALA A 214 -11.69 1.96 8.88
C ALA A 214 -10.67 2.72 9.74
N VAL A 215 -9.80 3.47 9.06
CA VAL A 215 -9.00 4.56 9.64
C VAL A 215 -9.87 5.80 9.73
N ASP A 216 -10.52 6.01 10.87
CA ASP A 216 -11.43 7.12 11.09
C ASP A 216 -10.72 8.45 11.42
N LYS A 217 -11.48 9.54 11.50
CA LYS A 217 -10.98 10.89 11.86
C LYS A 217 -10.20 10.91 13.17
N LYS A 218 -10.64 10.14 14.17
CA LYS A 218 -10.00 10.06 15.47
C LYS A 218 -8.63 9.35 15.38
N THR A 219 -8.57 8.29 14.61
CA THR A 219 -7.34 7.52 14.34
C THR A 219 -6.30 8.40 13.64
N ILE A 220 -6.68 9.13 12.58
CA ILE A 220 -5.78 10.08 11.92
C ILE A 220 -5.29 11.13 12.90
N ARG A 221 -6.19 11.73 13.68
CA ARG A 221 -5.84 12.74 14.70
C ARG A 221 -4.85 12.20 15.72
N GLN A 222 -5.04 10.98 16.20
CA GLN A 222 -4.11 10.34 17.14
C GLN A 222 -2.72 10.14 16.51
N ILE A 223 -2.66 9.75 15.24
CA ILE A 223 -1.40 9.61 14.51
C ILE A 223 -0.71 10.98 14.36
N LEU A 224 -1.43 12.02 13.95
CA LEU A 224 -0.89 13.36 13.78
C LEU A 224 -0.38 13.97 15.10
N LEU A 225 -1.07 13.68 16.20
CA LEU A 225 -0.69 14.16 17.54
C LEU A 225 0.37 13.30 18.24
N SER A 226 0.61 12.06 17.76
CA SER A 226 1.70 11.26 18.27
C SER A 226 3.01 11.86 17.77
N HIS A 227 3.91 12.21 18.68
CA HIS A 227 5.18 12.86 18.36
C HIS A 227 6.14 11.90 17.63
N TYR A 228 5.82 11.55 16.37
CA TYR A 228 6.75 10.82 15.53
C TYR A 228 7.88 11.74 15.06
N GLN A 229 9.11 11.25 15.14
CA GLN A 229 10.23 11.90 14.49
C GLN A 229 10.38 11.31 13.09
N GLY A 230 10.58 12.17 12.09
CA GLY A 230 10.75 11.75 10.70
C GLY A 230 9.43 11.66 9.92
N VAL A 231 9.36 10.77 8.94
CA VAL A 231 8.22 10.63 8.04
C VAL A 231 7.44 9.35 8.33
N THR A 232 6.14 9.51 8.57
CA THR A 232 5.19 8.41 8.77
C THR A 232 4.37 8.19 7.51
N GLU A 233 4.31 6.96 7.01
CA GLU A 233 3.31 6.57 6.03
C GLU A 233 2.03 6.15 6.73
N LEU A 234 0.90 6.69 6.29
CA LEU A 234 -0.45 6.30 6.69
C LEU A 234 -1.17 5.69 5.48
N MET A 235 -1.43 4.39 5.53
CA MET A 235 -2.21 3.67 4.54
C MET A 235 -3.71 3.88 4.78
N VAL A 236 -4.45 4.17 3.71
CA VAL A 236 -5.91 4.32 3.70
C VAL A 236 -6.52 3.67 2.46
N HIS A 237 -7.80 3.29 2.55
CA HIS A 237 -8.61 2.75 1.46
C HIS A 237 -9.88 3.60 1.27
N PRO A 238 -9.76 4.84 0.77
CA PRO A 238 -10.92 5.70 0.59
C PRO A 238 -11.80 5.24 -0.58
N GLY A 239 -13.11 5.45 -0.46
CA GLY A 239 -14.06 5.16 -1.52
C GLY A 239 -15.35 5.95 -1.36
N LEU A 240 -16.17 6.00 -2.43
CA LEU A 240 -17.40 6.80 -2.51
C LEU A 240 -18.68 6.03 -2.20
N ASP A 241 -18.61 4.70 -2.06
CA ASP A 241 -19.79 3.86 -1.76
C ASP A 241 -19.35 2.56 -1.07
N ASP A 242 -19.68 2.44 0.21
CA ASP A 242 -19.32 1.28 1.03
C ASP A 242 -19.97 -0.03 0.53
N ALA A 243 -21.22 0.03 0.06
CA ALA A 243 -21.96 -1.17 -0.32
C ALA A 243 -21.40 -1.78 -1.62
N ILE A 244 -21.14 -0.95 -2.60
CA ILE A 244 -20.57 -1.38 -3.89
C ILE A 244 -19.15 -1.88 -3.69
N LEU A 245 -18.32 -1.13 -2.99
CA LEU A 245 -16.90 -1.47 -2.81
C LEU A 245 -16.69 -2.68 -1.90
N SER A 246 -17.50 -2.85 -0.83
CA SER A 246 -17.42 -4.05 0.00
C SER A 246 -17.84 -5.31 -0.76
N ALA A 247 -18.79 -5.21 -1.68
CA ALA A 247 -19.17 -6.32 -2.55
C ALA A 247 -18.07 -6.67 -3.56
N ASP A 248 -17.41 -5.66 -4.17
CA ASP A 248 -16.32 -5.85 -5.13
C ASP A 248 -15.08 -6.46 -4.46
N ALA A 249 -14.71 -5.92 -3.29
CA ALA A 249 -13.52 -6.37 -2.55
C ALA A 249 -13.76 -7.61 -1.70
N HIS A 250 -15.00 -8.08 -1.55
CA HIS A 250 -15.37 -9.12 -0.58
C HIS A 250 -14.83 -8.83 0.84
N TRP A 251 -14.82 -7.55 1.20
CA TRP A 251 -14.26 -7.04 2.44
C TRP A 251 -15.22 -6.05 3.12
N ASP A 252 -15.61 -6.37 4.35
CA ASP A 252 -16.45 -5.50 5.18
C ASP A 252 -15.61 -4.34 5.70
N HIS A 253 -15.56 -3.25 4.92
CA HIS A 253 -14.76 -2.07 5.18
C HIS A 253 -15.59 -0.79 5.00
N SER A 254 -15.22 0.28 5.70
CA SER A 254 -15.91 1.57 5.61
C SER A 254 -15.06 2.58 4.83
N PHE A 255 -15.11 2.48 3.52
CA PHE A 255 -14.36 3.30 2.56
C PHE A 255 -14.75 4.78 2.64
N GLU A 256 -16.06 5.07 2.78
CA GLU A 256 -16.58 6.45 2.93
C GLU A 256 -16.10 7.08 4.23
N THR A 257 -15.96 6.31 5.32
CA THR A 257 -15.40 6.78 6.58
C THR A 257 -13.94 7.19 6.43
N GLU A 258 -13.15 6.45 5.67
CA GLU A 258 -11.74 6.79 5.40
C GLU A 258 -11.62 8.03 4.51
N LEU A 259 -12.48 8.18 3.49
CA LEU A 259 -12.55 9.40 2.69
C LEU A 259 -12.87 10.61 3.57
N ALA A 260 -13.93 10.51 4.39
CA ALA A 260 -14.31 11.59 5.30
C ALA A 260 -13.21 11.92 6.32
N ALA A 261 -12.37 10.94 6.69
CA ALA A 261 -11.26 11.15 7.62
C ALA A 261 -10.07 11.87 6.97
N VAL A 262 -9.74 11.54 5.73
CA VAL A 262 -8.62 12.19 5.01
C VAL A 262 -9.00 13.59 4.48
N THR A 263 -10.30 13.88 4.31
CA THR A 263 -10.81 15.19 3.90
C THR A 263 -11.24 16.08 5.09
N ASP A 264 -11.05 15.60 6.34
CA ASP A 264 -11.46 16.34 7.53
C ASP A 264 -10.61 17.60 7.72
N GLU A 265 -11.29 18.76 7.78
CA GLU A 265 -10.65 20.06 7.95
C GLU A 265 -9.89 20.17 9.29
N GLY A 266 -10.39 19.54 10.35
CA GLY A 266 -9.73 19.51 11.66
C GLY A 266 -8.40 18.77 11.60
N ASN A 267 -8.30 17.68 10.84
CA ASN A 267 -7.04 16.96 10.64
C ASN A 267 -6.05 17.78 9.79
N ARG A 268 -6.53 18.51 8.79
CA ARG A 268 -5.72 19.47 8.01
C ARG A 268 -5.17 20.58 8.89
N SER A 269 -6.01 21.21 9.70
CA SER A 269 -5.62 22.28 10.63
C SER A 269 -4.55 21.81 11.64
N ILE A 270 -4.59 20.55 12.07
CA ILE A 270 -3.55 19.97 12.94
C ILE A 270 -2.21 19.89 12.19
N CYS A 271 -2.20 19.46 10.94
CA CYS A 271 -0.97 19.44 10.13
C CYS A 271 -0.35 20.84 10.04
N GLU A 272 -1.16 21.86 9.76
CA GLU A 272 -0.73 23.26 9.69
C GLU A 272 -0.19 23.76 11.04
N ALA A 273 -0.96 23.57 12.11
CA ALA A 273 -0.60 24.05 13.46
C ALA A 273 0.68 23.39 13.99
N LEU A 274 0.93 22.14 13.67
CA LEU A 274 2.11 21.39 14.10
C LEU A 274 3.24 21.40 13.06
N SER A 275 3.06 22.13 11.94
CA SER A 275 4.02 22.15 10.83
C SER A 275 4.39 20.75 10.33
N ILE A 276 3.40 19.85 10.28
CA ILE A 276 3.55 18.52 9.70
C ILE A 276 3.48 18.64 8.18
N HIS A 277 4.53 18.23 7.50
CA HIS A 277 4.61 18.30 6.04
C HIS A 277 3.82 17.15 5.41
N VAL A 278 2.69 17.46 4.76
CA VAL A 278 1.92 16.47 3.98
C VAL A 278 2.61 16.30 2.64
N MET A 279 3.12 15.09 2.36
CA MET A 279 4.04 14.81 1.27
C MET A 279 3.73 13.47 0.58
N ASN A 280 4.38 13.22 -0.53
CA ASN A 280 4.39 11.93 -1.22
C ASN A 280 5.78 11.26 -1.18
N PHE A 281 5.91 10.07 -1.74
CA PHE A 281 7.20 9.35 -1.76
C PHE A 281 8.28 10.03 -2.62
N ARG A 282 7.92 10.82 -3.64
CA ARG A 282 8.88 11.61 -4.42
C ARG A 282 9.55 12.65 -3.53
N ASP A 283 8.74 13.37 -2.75
CA ASP A 283 9.24 14.40 -1.83
C ASP A 283 10.17 13.77 -0.77
N LEU A 284 9.79 12.59 -0.22
CA LEU A 284 10.62 11.84 0.71
C LEU A 284 11.97 11.44 0.09
N VAL A 285 11.97 10.98 -1.16
CA VAL A 285 13.22 10.63 -1.89
C VAL A 285 14.09 11.87 -2.09
N GLU A 286 13.51 13.00 -2.44
CA GLU A 286 14.24 14.26 -2.61
C GLU A 286 14.84 14.76 -1.29
N GLU A 287 14.08 14.71 -0.20
CA GLU A 287 14.60 15.09 1.14
C GLU A 287 15.76 14.20 1.61
N ARG A 288 15.71 12.88 1.32
CA ARG A 288 16.77 11.93 1.72
C ARG A 288 18.03 12.01 0.86
N LYS A 289 17.98 12.68 -0.31
CA LYS A 289 19.14 12.94 -1.17
C LYS A 289 19.88 14.23 -0.79
N GLN A 290 19.23 15.12 -0.03
CA GLN A 290 19.89 16.34 0.45
C GLN A 290 20.88 15.96 1.57
N PRO A 291 22.14 16.44 1.51
CA PRO A 291 23.19 16.12 2.46
C PRO A 291 22.94 16.67 3.87
#